data_494558131adcbfab9e3c9da6f83cc3df
#
_entry.id   494558131adcbfab9e3c9da6f83cc3df
#
_cell.length_a   1.000
_cell.length_b   1.000
_cell.length_c   1.000
_cell.angle_alpha   90.00
_cell.angle_beta   90.00
_cell.angle_gamma   90.00
#
_symmetry.space_group_name_H-M   'P 1'
#
loop_
_entity.id
_entity.type
_entity.pdbx_description
1 polymer ?
#
loop_
_entity_poly.entity_id
_entity_poly.type
_entity_poly.pdbx_seq_one_letter_code
_entity_poly.pdbx_strand_id
1 'polypeptide(L)'
;MPEPNNNEDNKKHITSVPPGWLLKIQKYSALTFSAFFGLHSLAVVVSPAVLGIDTAGSVNQLANGIYQTPVLEPILLGAVSVHVMAGVGVRWWRAEMGRPNPLALAGWGLVPLVGAHFTIFRALPAKILGDSSLVTFEYVTHVLRRGGIGQWFLAIPLLVLSSYHVFVGLKRYFPRLAMTYSKKTTNLAVMGFSLLGVTSLVRISLQSEAVGWVAKQYRLVI
;
A
#
# COMPACT_ATOMS: atom_id res chain seq x y z
N MET A 1 10.00 33.98 -52.41
CA MET A 1 9.22 33.56 -51.22
C MET A 1 10.24 33.08 -50.18
N PRO A 2 10.34 33.68 -49.02
CA PRO A 2 11.25 33.19 -47.98
C PRO A 2 10.64 31.89 -47.39
N GLU A 3 11.50 30.87 -47.23
CA GLU A 3 11.11 29.62 -46.55
C GLU A 3 10.67 29.91 -45.10
N PRO A 4 9.64 29.24 -44.60
CA PRO A 4 9.24 29.38 -43.21
C PRO A 4 10.37 28.81 -42.32
N ASN A 5 10.84 29.66 -41.41
CA ASN A 5 11.89 29.36 -40.45
C ASN A 5 11.34 28.33 -39.39
N ASN A 6 11.65 27.05 -39.63
CA ASN A 6 11.26 25.89 -38.79
C ASN A 6 11.98 25.83 -37.42
N ASN A 7 12.55 26.94 -36.95
CA ASN A 7 13.32 27.00 -35.69
C ASN A 7 12.51 27.35 -34.44
N GLU A 8 11.20 27.56 -34.53
CA GLU A 8 10.38 27.89 -33.33
C GLU A 8 9.81 26.67 -32.60
N ASP A 9 9.77 25.51 -33.22
CA ASP A 9 9.18 24.29 -32.60
C ASP A 9 10.11 23.53 -31.65
N ASN A 10 11.36 23.98 -31.50
CA ASN A 10 12.32 23.39 -30.55
C ASN A 10 12.35 24.15 -29.23
N LYS A 11 11.20 24.65 -28.74
CA LYS A 11 11.06 24.99 -27.32
C LYS A 11 11.21 23.71 -26.52
N LYS A 12 12.48 23.36 -26.21
CA LYS A 12 12.82 22.39 -25.18
C LYS A 12 11.89 22.64 -24.01
N HIS A 13 10.97 21.70 -23.75
CA HIS A 13 10.27 21.64 -22.49
C HIS A 13 11.36 21.58 -21.41
N ILE A 14 11.73 22.73 -20.87
CA ILE A 14 12.61 22.83 -19.71
C ILE A 14 11.81 22.19 -18.59
N THR A 15 12.12 20.92 -18.32
CA THR A 15 11.58 20.21 -17.15
C THR A 15 12.16 20.95 -15.94
N SER A 16 11.33 21.75 -15.30
CA SER A 16 11.76 22.50 -14.12
C SER A 16 12.08 21.53 -13.00
N VAL A 17 13.21 21.74 -12.33
CA VAL A 17 13.61 20.90 -11.18
C VAL A 17 12.65 21.22 -10.03
N PRO A 18 11.96 20.21 -9.46
CA PRO A 18 11.08 20.44 -8.31
C PRO A 18 11.85 21.04 -7.12
N PRO A 19 11.20 21.88 -6.31
CA PRO A 19 11.81 22.44 -5.12
C PRO A 19 12.35 21.35 -4.19
N GLY A 20 13.53 21.57 -3.61
CA GLY A 20 14.18 20.57 -2.74
C GLY A 20 13.33 20.18 -1.53
N TRP A 21 12.54 21.14 -0.98
CA TRP A 21 11.62 20.85 0.13
C TRP A 21 10.52 19.84 -0.27
N LEU A 22 9.98 19.94 -1.49
CA LEU A 22 8.94 19.04 -1.99
C LEU A 22 9.47 17.60 -2.14
N LEU A 23 10.71 17.45 -2.64
CA LEU A 23 11.39 16.16 -2.73
C LEU A 23 11.68 15.55 -1.35
N LYS A 24 12.07 16.40 -0.36
CA LYS A 24 12.27 15.97 1.03
C LYS A 24 10.96 15.48 1.65
N ILE A 25 9.86 16.23 1.50
CA ILE A 25 8.54 15.83 1.98
C ILE A 25 8.15 14.48 1.39
N GLN A 26 8.24 14.31 0.07
CA GLN A 26 7.93 13.05 -0.60
C GLN A 26 8.80 11.89 -0.07
N LYS A 27 10.10 12.13 0.15
CA LYS A 27 11.01 11.12 0.68
C LYS A 27 10.65 10.70 2.10
N TYR A 28 10.51 11.66 3.02
CA TYR A 28 10.30 11.34 4.43
C TYR A 28 8.91 10.74 4.68
N SER A 29 7.86 11.24 4.02
CA SER A 29 6.54 10.63 4.09
C SER A 29 6.52 9.20 3.53
N ALA A 30 7.24 8.94 2.43
CA ALA A 30 7.42 7.59 1.90
C ALA A 30 8.13 6.67 2.90
N LEU A 31 9.19 7.13 3.55
CA LEU A 31 9.94 6.32 4.53
C LEU A 31 9.10 6.01 5.77
N THR A 32 8.35 6.99 6.29
CA THR A 32 7.43 6.79 7.42
C THR A 32 6.38 5.73 7.08
N PHE A 33 5.74 5.83 5.92
CA PHE A 33 4.74 4.85 5.50
C PHE A 33 5.37 3.50 5.16
N SER A 34 6.60 3.45 4.64
CA SER A 34 7.32 2.20 4.37
C SER A 34 7.67 1.44 5.64
N ALA A 35 7.96 2.12 6.74
CA ALA A 35 8.17 1.49 8.05
C ALA A 35 6.89 0.80 8.55
N PHE A 36 5.74 1.49 8.45
CA PHE A 36 4.44 0.90 8.70
C PHE A 36 4.16 -0.30 7.78
N PHE A 37 4.37 -0.14 6.47
CA PHE A 37 4.17 -1.21 5.50
C PHE A 37 5.00 -2.45 5.83
N GLY A 38 6.25 -2.28 6.29
CA GLY A 38 7.10 -3.37 6.74
C GLY A 38 6.52 -4.13 7.94
N LEU A 39 6.12 -3.41 8.98
CA LEU A 39 5.51 -4.01 10.18
C LEU A 39 4.16 -4.67 9.86
N HIS A 40 3.30 -3.97 9.11
CA HIS A 40 2.00 -4.49 8.68
C HIS A 40 2.17 -5.76 7.81
N SER A 41 3.10 -5.73 6.85
CA SER A 41 3.36 -6.89 6.01
C SER A 41 3.96 -8.06 6.78
N LEU A 42 4.81 -7.80 7.77
CA LEU A 42 5.28 -8.86 8.67
C LEU A 42 4.10 -9.56 9.36
N ALA A 43 3.14 -8.77 9.85
CA ALA A 43 1.98 -9.29 10.57
C ALA A 43 0.98 -10.02 9.67
N VAL A 44 0.65 -9.48 8.48
CA VAL A 44 -0.47 -10.00 7.67
C VAL A 44 -0.05 -10.76 6.40
N VAL A 45 1.22 -10.67 5.99
CA VAL A 45 1.76 -11.38 4.83
C VAL A 45 2.72 -12.48 5.26
N VAL A 46 3.77 -12.11 5.99
CA VAL A 46 4.86 -13.07 6.30
C VAL A 46 4.42 -14.06 7.37
N SER A 47 3.87 -13.59 8.49
CA SER A 47 3.56 -14.48 9.61
C SER A 47 2.48 -15.52 9.29
N PRO A 48 1.35 -15.22 8.62
CA PRO A 48 0.39 -16.26 8.26
C PRO A 48 0.93 -17.25 7.23
N ALA A 49 1.79 -16.76 6.32
CA ALA A 49 2.37 -17.64 5.30
C ALA A 49 3.42 -18.60 5.87
N VAL A 50 4.16 -18.22 6.92
CA VAL A 50 5.33 -18.95 7.41
C VAL A 50 5.07 -19.61 8.78
N LEU A 51 4.51 -18.87 9.74
CA LEU A 51 4.40 -19.29 11.14
C LEU A 51 3.09 -20.03 11.47
N GLY A 52 2.12 -20.04 10.54
CA GLY A 52 0.78 -20.53 10.82
C GLY A 52 -0.12 -19.47 11.46
N ILE A 53 -1.42 -19.74 11.45
CA ILE A 53 -2.44 -18.72 11.73
C ILE A 53 -2.49 -18.30 13.20
N ASP A 54 -2.35 -19.25 14.13
CA ASP A 54 -2.44 -18.96 15.57
C ASP A 54 -1.31 -18.01 16.01
N THR A 55 -0.08 -18.34 15.63
CA THR A 55 1.09 -17.48 15.90
C THR A 55 0.95 -16.14 15.18
N ALA A 56 0.48 -16.15 13.94
CA ALA A 56 0.25 -14.94 13.16
C ALA A 56 -0.81 -14.03 13.81
N GLY A 57 -1.84 -14.60 14.44
CA GLY A 57 -2.84 -13.85 15.21
C GLY A 57 -2.21 -13.01 16.31
N SER A 58 -1.31 -13.59 17.09
CA SER A 58 -0.56 -12.89 18.14
C SER A 58 0.35 -11.80 17.56
N VAL A 59 1.06 -12.07 16.46
CA VAL A 59 1.89 -11.07 15.76
C VAL A 59 1.04 -9.91 15.25
N ASN A 60 -0.13 -10.20 14.68
CA ASN A 60 -1.05 -9.18 14.19
C ASN A 60 -1.60 -8.29 15.32
N GLN A 61 -1.98 -8.88 16.44
CA GLN A 61 -2.44 -8.12 17.62
C GLN A 61 -1.34 -7.20 18.16
N LEU A 62 -0.11 -7.68 18.27
CA LEU A 62 1.03 -6.87 18.67
C LEU A 62 1.27 -5.70 17.71
N ALA A 63 1.28 -5.96 16.41
CA ALA A 63 1.45 -4.95 15.39
C ALA A 63 0.34 -3.89 15.43
N ASN A 64 -0.94 -4.32 15.54
CA ASN A 64 -2.08 -3.43 15.70
C ASN A 64 -1.94 -2.55 16.96
N GLY A 65 -1.49 -3.11 18.08
CA GLY A 65 -1.24 -2.37 19.32
C GLY A 65 -0.18 -1.27 19.16
N ILE A 66 0.73 -1.40 18.19
CA ILE A 66 1.73 -0.38 17.88
C ILE A 66 1.15 0.71 16.99
N TYR A 67 0.66 0.36 15.79
CA TYR A 67 0.31 1.39 14.79
C TYR A 67 -1.13 1.90 14.86
N GLN A 68 -2.03 1.27 15.63
CA GLN A 68 -3.39 1.77 15.86
C GLN A 68 -3.51 2.63 17.14
N THR A 69 -2.40 3.13 17.65
CA THR A 69 -2.43 4.06 18.79
C THR A 69 -2.99 5.42 18.37
N PRO A 70 -3.61 6.18 19.29
CA PRO A 70 -4.16 7.52 19.01
C PRO A 70 -3.13 8.52 18.46
N VAL A 71 -1.83 8.25 18.65
CA VAL A 71 -0.73 9.10 18.16
C VAL A 71 -0.22 8.63 16.81
N LEU A 72 0.08 7.32 16.67
CA LEU A 72 0.73 6.82 15.45
C LEU A 72 -0.24 6.70 14.27
N GLU A 73 -1.50 6.33 14.51
CA GLU A 73 -2.48 6.20 13.43
C GLU A 73 -2.68 7.51 12.64
N PRO A 74 -2.93 8.69 13.28
CA PRO A 74 -3.01 9.95 12.56
C PRO A 74 -1.70 10.33 11.83
N ILE A 75 -0.55 10.03 12.42
CA ILE A 75 0.75 10.27 11.78
C ILE A 75 0.89 9.45 10.49
N LEU A 76 0.49 8.17 10.51
CA LEU A 76 0.55 7.29 9.35
C LEU A 76 -0.44 7.71 8.26
N LEU A 77 -1.67 8.07 8.63
CA LEU A 77 -2.67 8.61 7.69
C LEU A 77 -2.21 9.95 7.09
N GLY A 78 -1.62 10.82 7.90
CA GLY A 78 -1.00 12.06 7.44
C GLY A 78 0.17 11.79 6.49
N ALA A 79 1.03 10.83 6.82
CA ALA A 79 2.19 10.49 6.00
C ALA A 79 1.77 9.97 4.60
N VAL A 80 0.77 9.07 4.51
CA VAL A 80 0.29 8.58 3.21
C VAL A 80 -0.36 9.69 2.40
N SER A 81 -1.18 10.53 3.04
CA SER A 81 -1.84 11.66 2.37
C SER A 81 -0.82 12.66 1.81
N VAL A 82 0.14 13.05 2.63
CA VAL A 82 1.24 13.96 2.24
C VAL A 82 2.12 13.33 1.16
N HIS A 83 2.38 12.02 1.21
CA HIS A 83 3.12 11.31 0.17
C HIS A 83 2.43 11.39 -1.20
N VAL A 84 1.12 11.14 -1.23
CA VAL A 84 0.32 11.24 -2.46
C VAL A 84 0.34 12.68 -2.99
N MET A 85 0.06 13.67 -2.15
CA MET A 85 0.05 15.08 -2.53
C MET A 85 1.42 15.55 -3.05
N ALA A 86 2.51 15.20 -2.36
CA ALA A 86 3.85 15.54 -2.79
C ALA A 86 4.22 14.84 -4.11
N GLY A 87 3.78 13.60 -4.31
CA GLY A 87 3.96 12.86 -5.57
C GLY A 87 3.27 13.55 -6.75
N VAL A 88 2.03 14.00 -6.56
CA VAL A 88 1.29 14.82 -7.54
C VAL A 88 2.03 16.12 -7.82
N GLY A 89 2.43 16.86 -6.76
CA GLY A 89 3.16 18.10 -6.88
C GLY A 89 4.48 17.98 -7.65
N VAL A 90 5.27 16.93 -7.39
CA VAL A 90 6.52 16.66 -8.11
C VAL A 90 6.25 16.41 -9.61
N ARG A 91 5.22 15.66 -9.95
CA ARG A 91 4.86 15.38 -11.35
C ARG A 91 4.32 16.62 -12.06
N TRP A 92 3.48 17.39 -11.37
CA TRP A 92 3.01 18.69 -11.86
C TRP A 92 4.17 19.60 -12.19
N TRP A 93 5.10 19.75 -11.26
CA TRP A 93 6.27 20.60 -11.42
C TRP A 93 7.14 20.22 -12.62
N ARG A 94 7.28 18.92 -12.87
CA ARG A 94 8.05 18.37 -14.00
C ARG A 94 7.30 18.35 -15.33
N ALA A 95 6.06 18.83 -15.37
CA ALA A 95 5.17 18.67 -16.53
C ALA A 95 5.05 17.21 -17.01
N GLU A 96 5.06 16.25 -16.07
CA GLU A 96 5.02 14.81 -16.36
C GLU A 96 3.63 14.18 -16.18
N MET A 97 2.57 14.99 -15.95
CA MET A 97 1.24 14.47 -15.60
C MET A 97 0.65 13.55 -16.68
N GLY A 98 0.87 13.85 -17.95
CA GLY A 98 0.40 13.04 -19.08
C GLY A 98 1.36 11.92 -19.50
N ARG A 99 2.54 11.80 -18.89
CA ARG A 99 3.55 10.80 -19.31
C ARG A 99 3.38 9.50 -18.55
N PRO A 100 3.33 8.33 -19.23
CA PRO A 100 3.24 7.05 -18.58
C PRO A 100 4.52 6.78 -17.75
N ASN A 101 4.31 6.48 -16.47
CA ASN A 101 5.37 6.08 -15.54
C ASN A 101 4.81 4.93 -14.69
N PRO A 102 5.32 3.69 -14.86
CA PRO A 102 4.77 2.52 -14.18
C PRO A 102 4.67 2.67 -12.66
N LEU A 103 5.67 3.31 -12.02
CA LEU A 103 5.64 3.54 -10.58
C LEU A 103 4.54 4.53 -10.17
N ALA A 104 4.32 5.58 -10.97
CA ALA A 104 3.24 6.52 -10.71
C ALA A 104 1.86 5.89 -10.99
N LEU A 105 1.72 5.08 -12.04
CA LEU A 105 0.48 4.34 -12.32
C LEU A 105 0.15 3.38 -11.18
N ALA A 106 1.15 2.65 -10.66
CA ALA A 106 0.96 1.81 -9.48
C ALA A 106 0.51 2.65 -8.27
N GLY A 107 1.12 3.82 -8.04
CA GLY A 107 0.70 4.75 -6.99
C GLY A 107 -0.75 5.22 -7.15
N TRP A 108 -1.17 5.59 -8.35
CA TRP A 108 -2.56 5.98 -8.63
C TRP A 108 -3.55 4.83 -8.41
N GLY A 109 -3.19 3.60 -8.82
CA GLY A 109 -4.01 2.41 -8.55
C GLY A 109 -4.12 2.09 -7.07
N LEU A 110 -3.07 2.41 -6.28
CA LEU A 110 -3.09 2.19 -4.83
C LEU A 110 -4.02 3.14 -4.09
N VAL A 111 -4.27 4.36 -4.55
CA VAL A 111 -5.13 5.31 -3.84
C VAL A 111 -6.52 4.74 -3.53
N PRO A 112 -7.31 4.28 -4.53
CA PRO A 112 -8.62 3.69 -4.24
C PRO A 112 -8.52 2.35 -3.49
N LEU A 113 -7.50 1.52 -3.76
CA LEU A 113 -7.34 0.22 -3.12
C LEU A 113 -7.00 0.37 -1.62
N VAL A 114 -6.08 1.27 -1.26
CA VAL A 114 -5.73 1.57 0.13
C VAL A 114 -6.92 2.21 0.84
N GLY A 115 -7.64 3.12 0.17
CA GLY A 115 -8.87 3.73 0.71
C GLY A 115 -9.93 2.69 1.05
N ALA A 116 -10.22 1.77 0.13
CA ALA A 116 -11.16 0.68 0.35
C ALA A 116 -10.68 -0.27 1.45
N HIS A 117 -9.40 -0.65 1.44
CA HIS A 117 -8.80 -1.49 2.48
C HIS A 117 -8.92 -0.85 3.86
N PHE A 118 -8.53 0.42 4.01
CA PHE A 118 -8.67 1.15 5.27
C PHE A 118 -10.14 1.24 5.72
N THR A 119 -11.04 1.50 4.79
CA THR A 119 -12.48 1.58 5.10
C THR A 119 -13.00 0.26 5.65
N ILE A 120 -12.73 -0.85 4.98
CA ILE A 120 -13.25 -2.18 5.34
C ILE A 120 -12.60 -2.71 6.63
N PHE A 121 -11.28 -2.54 6.78
CA PHE A 121 -10.54 -3.17 7.88
C PHE A 121 -10.23 -2.24 9.05
N ARG A 122 -10.61 -0.96 8.97
CA ARG A 122 -10.36 -0.01 10.06
C ARG A 122 -11.55 0.92 10.32
N ALA A 123 -11.97 1.72 9.33
CA ALA A 123 -12.93 2.79 9.56
C ALA A 123 -14.34 2.24 9.87
N LEU A 124 -14.85 1.27 9.12
CA LEU A 124 -16.16 0.67 9.36
C LEU A 124 -16.22 -0.10 10.70
N PRO A 125 -15.28 -1.01 11.02
CA PRO A 125 -15.26 -1.65 12.34
C PRO A 125 -15.23 -0.64 13.49
N ALA A 126 -14.36 0.35 13.43
CA ALA A 126 -14.27 1.38 14.48
C ALA A 126 -15.57 2.18 14.62
N LYS A 127 -16.22 2.53 13.49
CA LYS A 127 -17.48 3.29 13.50
C LYS A 127 -18.67 2.47 13.99
N ILE A 128 -18.79 1.23 13.58
CA ILE A 128 -19.97 0.40 13.82
C ILE A 128 -19.87 -0.35 15.15
N LEU A 129 -18.69 -0.87 15.48
CA LEU A 129 -18.45 -1.65 16.68
C LEU A 129 -17.88 -0.82 17.84
N GLY A 130 -17.54 0.44 17.59
CA GLY A 130 -16.88 1.32 18.55
C GLY A 130 -15.40 0.99 18.79
N ASP A 131 -14.93 -0.13 18.26
CA ASP A 131 -13.58 -0.63 18.41
C ASP A 131 -13.19 -1.50 17.21
N SER A 132 -11.92 -1.53 16.89
CA SER A 132 -11.36 -2.39 15.84
C SER A 132 -10.59 -3.60 16.40
N SER A 133 -10.65 -3.87 17.71
CA SER A 133 -10.01 -5.04 18.32
C SER A 133 -10.55 -6.37 17.79
N LEU A 134 -11.79 -6.38 17.28
CA LEU A 134 -12.43 -7.52 16.63
C LEU A 134 -11.92 -7.77 15.19
N VAL A 135 -11.08 -6.90 14.64
CA VAL A 135 -10.47 -7.11 13.30
C VAL A 135 -9.33 -8.11 13.44
N THR A 136 -9.68 -9.36 13.56
CA THR A 136 -8.80 -10.53 13.62
C THR A 136 -8.73 -11.20 12.25
N PHE A 137 -7.97 -12.28 12.11
CA PHE A 137 -7.98 -13.07 10.88
C PHE A 137 -9.33 -13.75 10.61
N GLU A 138 -10.13 -14.04 11.64
CA GLU A 138 -11.51 -14.52 11.46
C GLU A 138 -12.39 -13.46 10.78
N TYR A 139 -12.20 -12.17 11.12
CA TYR A 139 -12.86 -11.08 10.41
C TYR A 139 -12.42 -11.03 8.93
N VAL A 140 -11.12 -11.14 8.67
CA VAL A 140 -10.60 -11.20 7.29
C VAL A 140 -11.19 -12.38 6.52
N THR A 141 -11.27 -13.55 7.16
CA THR A 141 -11.93 -14.74 6.59
C THR A 141 -13.39 -14.46 6.24
N HIS A 142 -14.14 -13.83 7.16
CA HIS A 142 -15.53 -13.44 6.94
C HIS A 142 -15.67 -12.51 5.73
N VAL A 143 -14.83 -11.47 5.66
CA VAL A 143 -14.81 -10.50 4.54
C VAL A 143 -14.50 -11.20 3.21
N LEU A 144 -13.48 -12.06 3.16
CA LEU A 144 -13.09 -12.77 1.94
C LEU A 144 -14.18 -13.71 1.44
N ARG A 145 -14.88 -14.40 2.34
CA ARG A 145 -15.93 -15.36 1.98
C ARG A 145 -17.24 -14.67 1.60
N ARG A 146 -17.68 -13.68 2.39
CA ARG A 146 -18.94 -12.95 2.16
C ARG A 146 -18.87 -11.99 0.98
N GLY A 147 -17.76 -11.29 0.84
CA GLY A 147 -17.51 -10.39 -0.31
C GLY A 147 -17.17 -11.12 -1.60
N GLY A 148 -16.99 -12.45 -1.53
CA GLY A 148 -16.76 -13.30 -2.69
C GLY A 148 -15.59 -12.81 -3.56
N ILE A 149 -15.72 -12.98 -4.86
CA ILE A 149 -14.66 -12.64 -5.82
C ILE A 149 -14.26 -11.16 -5.78
N GLY A 150 -15.18 -10.24 -5.40
CA GLY A 150 -14.92 -8.81 -5.30
C GLY A 150 -13.82 -8.49 -4.29
N GLN A 151 -13.77 -9.20 -3.15
CA GLN A 151 -12.73 -8.99 -2.14
C GLN A 151 -11.36 -9.49 -2.60
N TRP A 152 -11.30 -10.54 -3.38
CA TRP A 152 -10.07 -11.01 -4.01
C TRP A 152 -9.56 -10.02 -5.06
N PHE A 153 -10.45 -9.42 -5.85
CA PHE A 153 -10.11 -8.33 -6.78
C PHE A 153 -9.63 -7.06 -6.08
N LEU A 154 -9.96 -6.86 -4.81
CA LEU A 154 -9.38 -5.79 -4.00
C LEU A 154 -8.02 -6.20 -3.42
N ALA A 155 -7.94 -7.38 -2.80
CA ALA A 155 -6.77 -7.81 -2.02
C ALA A 155 -5.55 -8.13 -2.90
N ILE A 156 -5.72 -8.84 -4.02
CA ILE A 156 -4.60 -9.24 -4.87
C ILE A 156 -3.95 -8.04 -5.58
N PRO A 157 -4.70 -7.13 -6.25
CA PRO A 157 -4.10 -5.93 -6.81
C PRO A 157 -3.46 -5.02 -5.76
N LEU A 158 -4.07 -4.86 -4.58
CA LEU A 158 -3.49 -4.11 -3.48
C LEU A 158 -2.11 -4.68 -3.10
N LEU A 159 -2.00 -6.00 -2.94
CA LEU A 159 -0.76 -6.68 -2.60
C LEU A 159 0.31 -6.51 -3.69
N VAL A 160 -0.03 -6.75 -4.95
CA VAL A 160 0.92 -6.69 -6.07
C VAL A 160 1.40 -5.25 -6.31
N LEU A 161 0.46 -4.30 -6.36
CA LEU A 161 0.81 -2.90 -6.62
C LEU A 161 1.58 -2.28 -5.46
N SER A 162 1.24 -2.60 -4.20
CA SER A 162 1.98 -2.11 -3.04
C SER A 162 3.40 -2.67 -3.01
N SER A 163 3.57 -3.96 -3.25
CA SER A 163 4.88 -4.60 -3.36
C SER A 163 5.74 -3.92 -4.42
N TYR A 164 5.20 -3.76 -5.63
CA TYR A 164 5.90 -3.09 -6.72
C TYR A 164 6.24 -1.64 -6.37
N HIS A 165 5.26 -0.87 -5.89
CA HIS A 165 5.43 0.55 -5.57
C HIS A 165 6.49 0.76 -4.48
N VAL A 166 6.47 -0.05 -3.42
CA VAL A 166 7.43 0.06 -2.32
C VAL A 166 8.82 -0.39 -2.76
N PHE A 167 8.98 -1.60 -3.31
CA PHE A 167 10.32 -2.12 -3.66
C PHE A 167 11.00 -1.30 -4.76
N VAL A 168 10.26 -0.85 -5.78
CA VAL A 168 10.81 0.01 -6.83
C VAL A 168 10.99 1.44 -6.33
N GLY A 169 10.08 1.94 -5.51
CA GLY A 169 10.12 3.28 -4.93
C GLY A 169 11.31 3.50 -4.00
N LEU A 170 11.59 2.55 -3.12
CA LEU A 170 12.73 2.62 -2.18
C LEU A 170 14.08 2.78 -2.89
N LYS A 171 14.27 2.17 -4.05
CA LYS A 171 15.50 2.33 -4.84
C LYS A 171 15.77 3.78 -5.24
N ARG A 172 14.74 4.62 -5.36
CA ARG A 172 14.91 6.04 -5.68
C ARG A 172 15.53 6.83 -4.52
N TYR A 173 15.27 6.39 -3.28
CA TYR A 173 15.74 7.08 -2.08
C TYR A 173 17.05 6.51 -1.55
N PHE A 174 17.40 5.31 -1.95
CA PHE A 174 18.63 4.61 -1.55
C PHE A 174 19.45 4.22 -2.78
N PRO A 175 20.29 5.13 -3.32
CA PRO A 175 21.11 4.85 -4.51
C PRO A 175 22.01 3.62 -4.35
N ARG A 176 22.51 3.34 -3.14
CA ARG A 176 23.31 2.14 -2.86
C ARG A 176 22.50 0.86 -3.12
N LEU A 177 21.23 0.80 -2.71
CA LEU A 177 20.35 -0.33 -3.04
C LEU A 177 20.12 -0.44 -4.56
N ALA A 178 19.97 0.71 -5.24
CA ALA A 178 19.80 0.74 -6.69
C ALA A 178 21.02 0.17 -7.44
N MET A 179 22.23 0.39 -6.91
CA MET A 179 23.47 -0.16 -7.48
C MET A 179 23.65 -1.64 -7.17
N THR A 180 23.25 -2.08 -5.97
CA THR A 180 23.43 -3.47 -5.52
C THR A 180 22.40 -4.42 -6.15
N TYR A 181 21.15 -3.98 -6.31
CA TYR A 181 20.06 -4.85 -6.79
C TYR A 181 19.68 -4.52 -8.23
N SER A 182 19.88 -5.48 -9.12
CA SER A 182 19.48 -5.41 -10.52
C SER A 182 17.94 -5.29 -10.67
N LYS A 183 17.48 -4.91 -11.86
CA LYS A 183 16.05 -4.93 -12.21
C LYS A 183 15.46 -6.33 -12.03
N LYS A 184 16.21 -7.37 -12.43
CA LYS A 184 15.80 -8.78 -12.28
C LYS A 184 15.60 -9.15 -10.81
N THR A 185 16.54 -8.80 -9.93
CA THR A 185 16.43 -9.06 -8.49
C THR A 185 15.25 -8.35 -7.87
N THR A 186 14.99 -7.10 -8.27
CA THR A 186 13.82 -6.34 -7.77
C THR A 186 12.51 -7.01 -8.22
N ASN A 187 12.41 -7.43 -9.48
CA ASN A 187 11.21 -8.12 -9.97
C ASN A 187 11.00 -9.46 -9.27
N LEU A 188 12.06 -10.22 -8.99
CA LEU A 188 11.98 -11.45 -8.20
C LEU A 188 11.52 -11.18 -6.76
N ALA A 189 11.98 -10.11 -6.13
CA ALA A 189 11.53 -9.72 -4.79
C ALA A 189 10.03 -9.35 -4.79
N VAL A 190 9.58 -8.56 -5.77
CA VAL A 190 8.14 -8.23 -5.94
C VAL A 190 7.31 -9.49 -6.13
N MET A 191 7.75 -10.37 -7.02
CA MET A 191 7.04 -11.62 -7.32
C MET A 191 6.99 -12.55 -6.10
N GLY A 192 8.13 -12.76 -5.44
CA GLY A 192 8.23 -13.63 -4.26
C GLY A 192 7.36 -13.10 -3.10
N PHE A 193 7.40 -11.79 -2.85
CA PHE A 193 6.56 -11.19 -1.83
C PHE A 193 5.07 -11.26 -2.18
N SER A 194 4.71 -11.06 -3.44
CA SER A 194 3.32 -11.19 -3.89
C SER A 194 2.81 -12.63 -3.77
N LEU A 195 3.62 -13.63 -4.11
CA LEU A 195 3.28 -15.04 -3.92
C LEU A 195 3.10 -15.39 -2.45
N LEU A 196 3.99 -14.88 -1.59
CA LEU A 196 3.88 -15.07 -0.14
C LEU A 196 2.56 -14.49 0.39
N GLY A 197 2.16 -13.30 -0.09
CA GLY A 197 0.90 -12.67 0.29
C GLY A 197 -0.32 -13.42 -0.21
N VAL A 198 -0.30 -13.96 -1.43
CA VAL A 198 -1.37 -14.83 -1.92
C VAL A 198 -1.47 -16.09 -1.06
N THR A 199 -0.34 -16.70 -0.69
CA THR A 199 -0.32 -17.86 0.22
C THR A 199 -0.94 -17.50 1.58
N SER A 200 -0.61 -16.33 2.13
CA SER A 200 -1.22 -15.81 3.36
C SER A 200 -2.73 -15.67 3.23
N LEU A 201 -3.21 -14.99 2.19
CA LEU A 201 -4.65 -14.80 1.95
C LEU A 201 -5.40 -16.13 1.82
N VAL A 202 -4.83 -17.11 1.10
CA VAL A 202 -5.41 -18.44 0.99
C VAL A 202 -5.47 -19.11 2.35
N ARG A 203 -4.39 -19.11 3.13
CA ARG A 203 -4.38 -19.72 4.48
C ARG A 203 -5.42 -19.07 5.40
N ILE A 204 -5.52 -17.73 5.38
CA ILE A 204 -6.52 -16.99 6.16
C ILE A 204 -7.93 -17.38 5.69
N SER A 205 -8.19 -17.44 4.40
CA SER A 205 -9.52 -17.79 3.86
C SER A 205 -9.98 -19.21 4.17
N LEU A 206 -9.05 -20.11 4.47
CA LEU A 206 -9.34 -21.52 4.82
C LEU A 206 -9.66 -21.73 6.31
N GLN A 207 -9.51 -20.69 7.16
CA GLN A 207 -9.89 -20.81 8.56
C GLN A 207 -11.39 -21.04 8.77
N SER A 208 -11.75 -21.56 9.94
CA SER A 208 -13.14 -21.58 10.37
C SER A 208 -13.70 -20.17 10.51
N GLU A 209 -14.95 -19.97 10.12
CA GLU A 209 -15.61 -18.69 10.35
C GLU A 209 -15.93 -18.52 11.85
N ALA A 210 -15.93 -17.25 12.30
CA ALA A 210 -16.41 -16.90 13.63
C ALA A 210 -17.86 -17.40 13.82
N VAL A 211 -18.17 -17.78 15.04
CA VAL A 211 -19.49 -18.27 15.42
C VAL A 211 -20.10 -17.41 16.54
N GLY A 212 -21.38 -17.58 16.78
CA GLY A 212 -22.06 -16.94 17.90
C GLY A 212 -22.13 -15.41 17.81
N TRP A 213 -21.79 -14.76 18.92
CA TRP A 213 -21.86 -13.29 19.05
C TRP A 213 -20.87 -12.59 18.09
N VAL A 214 -19.63 -13.08 17.96
CA VAL A 214 -18.61 -12.51 17.08
C VAL A 214 -19.09 -12.49 15.62
N ALA A 215 -19.66 -13.59 15.15
CA ALA A 215 -20.23 -13.67 13.80
C ALA A 215 -21.37 -12.64 13.59
N LYS A 216 -22.17 -12.35 14.62
CA LYS A 216 -23.19 -11.29 14.55
C LYS A 216 -22.56 -9.91 14.38
N GLN A 217 -21.49 -9.63 15.13
CA GLN A 217 -20.77 -8.35 15.00
C GLN A 217 -20.20 -8.16 13.58
N TYR A 218 -19.58 -9.18 13.02
CA TYR A 218 -19.02 -9.10 11.65
C TYR A 218 -20.09 -8.79 10.60
N ARG A 219 -21.30 -9.38 10.74
CA ARG A 219 -22.44 -9.09 9.85
C ARG A 219 -23.01 -7.68 9.95
N LEU A 220 -22.71 -6.95 11.02
CA LEU A 220 -23.11 -5.54 11.13
C LEU A 220 -22.18 -4.63 10.28
N VAL A 221 -20.98 -5.09 9.99
CA VAL A 221 -19.97 -4.31 9.26
C VAL A 221 -20.03 -4.57 7.75
N ILE A 222 -20.31 -5.82 7.35
CA ILE A 222 -20.31 -6.25 5.93
C ILE A 222 -21.50 -7.14 5.62
#